data_ab25fa75d224ede01d1ab981d097be10
#
_entry.id   ab25fa75d224ede01d1ab981d097be10
#
_cell.length_a   1.000
_cell.length_b   1.000
_cell.length_c   1.000
_cell.angle_alpha   90.00
_cell.angle_beta   90.00
_cell.angle_gamma   90.00
#
_symmetry.space_group_name_H-M   'P 1'
#
loop_
_entity.id
_entity.type
_entity.pdbx_description
1 polymer ?
#
loop_
_entity_poly.entity_id
_entity_poly.type
_entity_poly.pdbx_seq_one_letter_code
_entity_poly.pdbx_strand_id
1 'polypeptide(L)'
;WNAYSDAGKQEYRIASEWLNIDITFISTGGVFSSITVQYAAQSEPSEPKGELSPIEQYMFAKERETYDAHCQEVRIMLNALLCAINGGTDGIDTALNMLHSAAISAEESGKVNSFSEMHMDFRIYTTGSKAEKAIVISIEQNNQTK
;
A
#
# COMPACT_ATOMS: atom_id res chain seq x y z
N TRP A 1 11.50 -11.23 9.63
CA TRP A 1 10.64 -11.00 10.79
C TRP A 1 11.48 -10.53 11.97
N ASN A 2 11.26 -9.31 12.37
CA ASN A 2 11.93 -8.74 13.55
C ASN A 2 10.86 -8.21 14.50
N ALA A 3 11.03 -8.52 15.79
CA ALA A 3 10.12 -8.03 16.83
C ALA A 3 10.92 -7.47 17.99
N TYR A 4 10.48 -6.35 18.51
CA TYR A 4 11.02 -5.79 19.73
C TYR A 4 9.92 -5.08 20.51
N SER A 5 10.09 -4.98 21.81
CA SER A 5 9.10 -4.36 22.67
C SER A 5 9.72 -3.25 23.52
N ASP A 6 8.94 -2.20 23.77
CA ASP A 6 9.33 -1.08 24.60
C ASP A 6 8.10 -0.58 25.34
N ALA A 7 8.16 -0.59 26.67
CA ALA A 7 7.13 -0.05 27.56
C ALA A 7 5.69 -0.50 27.23
N GLY A 8 5.52 -1.78 26.95
CA GLY A 8 4.20 -2.35 26.61
C GLY A 8 3.79 -2.18 25.16
N LYS A 9 4.62 -1.53 24.36
CA LYS A 9 4.44 -1.37 22.94
C LYS A 9 5.30 -2.40 22.22
N GLN A 10 4.70 -3.11 21.27
CA GLN A 10 5.41 -4.09 20.46
C GLN A 10 5.38 -3.65 19.00
N GLU A 11 6.52 -3.71 18.37
CA GLU A 11 6.66 -3.42 16.96
C GLU A 11 7.12 -4.67 16.22
N TYR A 12 6.37 -5.02 15.18
CA TYR A 12 6.66 -6.17 14.33
C TYR A 12 6.88 -5.65 12.92
N ARG A 13 7.96 -6.05 12.29
CA ARG A 13 8.28 -5.62 10.95
C ARG A 13 8.43 -6.81 10.02
N ILE A 14 7.73 -6.76 8.90
CA ILE A 14 7.82 -7.74 7.83
C ILE A 14 8.31 -7.00 6.59
N ALA A 15 9.39 -7.48 6.00
CA ALA A 15 9.95 -6.88 4.80
C ALA A 15 10.04 -7.95 3.71
N SER A 16 9.69 -7.55 2.50
CA SER A 16 9.84 -8.38 1.31
C SER A 16 10.75 -7.65 0.32
N GLU A 17 11.94 -8.18 0.10
CA GLU A 17 12.88 -7.58 -0.85
C GLU A 17 12.34 -7.63 -2.28
N TRP A 18 11.60 -8.68 -2.58
CA TRP A 18 11.07 -8.88 -3.92
C TRP A 18 10.05 -7.83 -4.33
N LEU A 19 9.23 -7.39 -3.38
CA LEU A 19 8.20 -6.38 -3.64
C LEU A 19 8.58 -5.00 -3.11
N ASN A 20 9.74 -4.89 -2.45
CA ASN A 20 10.13 -3.68 -1.72
C ASN A 20 9.02 -3.21 -0.77
N ILE A 21 8.35 -4.16 -0.14
CA ILE A 21 7.26 -3.88 0.79
C ILE A 21 7.76 -4.06 2.22
N ASP A 22 7.57 -3.04 3.02
CA ASP A 22 7.79 -3.08 4.47
C ASP A 22 6.46 -2.91 5.18
N ILE A 23 6.15 -3.80 6.11
CA ILE A 23 4.95 -3.70 6.93
C ILE A 23 5.38 -3.63 8.39
N THR A 24 4.97 -2.59 9.09
CA THR A 24 5.25 -2.41 10.51
C THR A 24 3.94 -2.44 11.28
N PHE A 25 3.83 -3.37 12.21
CA PHE A 25 2.68 -3.48 13.11
C PHE A 25 3.06 -2.93 14.46
N ILE A 26 2.21 -2.11 15.04
CA ILE A 26 2.39 -1.61 16.39
C ILE A 26 1.21 -2.06 17.23
N SER A 27 1.48 -2.79 18.28
CA SER A 27 0.46 -3.17 19.25
C SER A 27 0.80 -2.60 20.62
N THR A 28 -0.21 -2.27 21.39
CA THR A 28 -0.06 -1.76 22.75
C THR A 28 -1.00 -2.55 23.64
N GLY A 29 -0.43 -3.19 24.68
CA GLY A 29 -1.22 -4.01 25.57
C GLY A 29 -1.89 -5.21 24.89
N GLY A 30 -1.26 -5.77 23.85
CA GLY A 30 -1.82 -6.90 23.11
C GLY A 30 -2.90 -6.53 22.10
N VAL A 31 -3.20 -5.24 21.94
CA VAL A 31 -4.21 -4.74 20.99
C VAL A 31 -3.51 -4.02 19.85
N PHE A 32 -3.93 -4.31 18.64
CA PHE A 32 -3.46 -3.60 17.45
C PHE A 32 -3.76 -2.10 17.60
N SER A 33 -2.75 -1.25 17.40
CA SER A 33 -2.92 0.20 17.43
C SER A 33 -2.67 0.85 16.07
N SER A 34 -1.64 0.45 15.37
CA SER A 34 -1.39 0.98 14.03
C SER A 34 -0.59 0.01 13.16
N ILE A 35 -0.78 0.15 11.86
CA ILE A 35 -0.02 -0.59 10.85
C ILE A 35 0.46 0.43 9.83
N THR A 36 1.72 0.34 9.46
CA THR A 36 2.28 1.14 8.38
C THR A 36 2.77 0.21 7.28
N VAL A 37 2.29 0.43 6.07
CA VAL A 37 2.70 -0.31 4.88
C VAL A 37 3.42 0.66 3.96
N GLN A 38 4.62 0.28 3.52
CA GLN A 38 5.39 1.08 2.59
C GLN A 38 5.82 0.21 1.42
N TYR A 39 5.63 0.69 0.20
CA TYR A 39 6.05 -0.02 -1.00
C TYR A 39 6.49 0.98 -2.07
N ALA A 40 7.33 0.49 -3.00
CA ALA A 40 7.83 1.33 -4.07
C ALA A 40 6.69 1.72 -5.02
N ALA A 41 6.59 2.99 -5.35
CA ALA A 41 5.63 3.47 -6.32
C ALA A 41 6.06 3.04 -7.72
N GLN A 42 5.13 2.55 -8.50
CA GLN A 42 5.36 2.16 -9.89
C GLN A 42 4.61 3.14 -10.79
N SER A 43 5.31 3.66 -11.79
CA SER A 43 4.66 4.51 -12.78
C SER A 43 3.97 3.67 -13.83
N GLU A 44 2.72 4.00 -14.14
CA GLU A 44 2.01 3.34 -15.22
C GLU A 44 2.71 3.63 -16.55
N PRO A 45 3.04 2.59 -17.35
CA PRO A 45 3.68 2.81 -18.64
C PRO A 45 2.76 3.62 -19.56
N SER A 46 3.30 4.67 -20.17
CA SER A 46 2.57 5.47 -21.14
C SER A 46 2.54 4.77 -22.48
N GLU A 47 1.36 4.71 -23.11
CA GLU A 47 1.26 4.16 -24.45
C GLU A 47 2.05 5.02 -25.43
N PRO A 48 3.02 4.45 -26.16
CA PRO A 48 3.81 5.23 -27.12
C PRO A 48 2.93 5.76 -28.25
N LYS A 49 3.26 6.95 -28.73
CA LYS A 49 2.57 7.57 -29.84
C LYS A 49 3.23 7.20 -31.15
N GLY A 50 2.43 6.93 -32.19
CA GLY A 50 2.93 6.63 -33.54
C GLY A 50 3.13 5.14 -33.78
N GLU A 51 3.74 4.81 -34.92
CA GLU A 51 4.02 3.43 -35.27
C GLU A 51 5.21 2.92 -34.49
N LEU A 52 5.04 1.77 -33.85
CA LEU A 52 6.10 1.13 -33.07
C LEU A 52 6.74 0.02 -33.86
N SER A 53 8.06 -0.10 -33.74
CA SER A 53 8.77 -1.27 -34.22
C SER A 53 8.35 -2.49 -33.40
N PRO A 54 8.54 -3.72 -33.93
CA PRO A 54 8.22 -4.93 -33.16
C PRO A 54 8.96 -5.00 -31.81
N ILE A 55 10.18 -4.49 -31.73
CA ILE A 55 10.97 -4.46 -30.49
C ILE A 55 10.34 -3.51 -29.49
N GLU A 56 9.93 -2.31 -29.94
CA GLU A 56 9.28 -1.34 -29.08
C GLU A 56 7.93 -1.83 -28.57
N GLN A 57 7.16 -2.51 -29.40
CA GLN A 57 5.90 -3.14 -28.98
C GLN A 57 6.13 -4.19 -27.89
N TYR A 58 7.17 -5.00 -28.07
CA TYR A 58 7.52 -6.04 -27.11
C TYR A 58 7.94 -5.40 -25.76
N MET A 59 8.78 -4.38 -25.81
CA MET A 59 9.26 -3.70 -24.60
C MET A 59 8.11 -3.04 -23.83
N PHE A 60 7.21 -2.37 -24.55
CA PHE A 60 6.05 -1.75 -23.91
C PHE A 60 5.14 -2.81 -23.26
N ALA A 61 4.90 -3.93 -23.96
CA ALA A 61 4.09 -5.01 -23.43
C ALA A 61 4.71 -5.61 -22.16
N LYS A 62 6.04 -5.72 -22.11
CA LYS A 62 6.75 -6.22 -20.94
C LYS A 62 6.68 -5.24 -19.77
N GLU A 63 6.82 -3.96 -20.02
CA GLU A 63 6.69 -2.94 -18.99
C GLU A 63 5.28 -2.95 -18.40
N ARG A 64 4.27 -3.07 -19.25
CA ARG A 64 2.86 -3.14 -18.82
C ARG A 64 2.59 -4.39 -18.00
N GLU A 65 3.11 -5.52 -18.43
CA GLU A 65 2.98 -6.77 -17.71
C GLU A 65 3.59 -6.68 -16.31
N THR A 66 4.79 -6.09 -16.21
CA THR A 66 5.48 -5.90 -14.93
C THR A 66 4.69 -4.98 -14.01
N TYR A 67 4.19 -3.88 -14.55
CA TYR A 67 3.37 -2.94 -13.80
C TYR A 67 2.10 -3.60 -13.27
N ASP A 68 1.38 -4.33 -14.13
CA ASP A 68 0.15 -5.00 -13.74
C ASP A 68 0.40 -6.06 -12.67
N ALA A 69 1.49 -6.82 -12.79
CA ALA A 69 1.85 -7.83 -11.81
C ALA A 69 2.15 -7.20 -10.45
N HIS A 70 2.89 -6.09 -10.45
CA HIS A 70 3.21 -5.37 -9.21
C HIS A 70 1.94 -4.85 -8.53
N CYS A 71 1.05 -4.22 -9.28
CA CYS A 71 -0.21 -3.71 -8.75
C CYS A 71 -1.07 -4.84 -8.17
N GLN A 72 -1.12 -5.97 -8.86
CA GLN A 72 -1.90 -7.12 -8.40
C GLN A 72 -1.35 -7.69 -7.10
N GLU A 73 -0.03 -7.78 -6.97
CA GLU A 73 0.58 -8.30 -5.75
C GLU A 73 0.40 -7.39 -4.56
N VAL A 74 0.50 -6.08 -4.77
CA VAL A 74 0.20 -5.11 -3.72
C VAL A 74 -1.26 -5.27 -3.27
N ARG A 75 -2.18 -5.42 -4.22
CA ARG A 75 -3.59 -5.62 -3.92
C ARG A 75 -3.84 -6.92 -3.14
N ILE A 76 -3.20 -8.01 -3.53
CA ILE A 76 -3.32 -9.29 -2.83
C ILE A 76 -2.81 -9.17 -1.40
N MET A 77 -1.67 -8.53 -1.21
CA MET A 77 -1.08 -8.32 0.11
C MET A 77 -1.99 -7.46 1.00
N LEU A 78 -2.50 -6.34 0.45
CA LEU A 78 -3.40 -5.46 1.18
C LEU A 78 -4.72 -6.17 1.52
N ASN A 79 -5.24 -6.97 0.59
CA ASN A 79 -6.45 -7.74 0.84
C ASN A 79 -6.27 -8.71 2.01
N ALA A 80 -5.16 -9.44 2.02
CA ALA A 80 -4.85 -10.37 3.09
C ALA A 80 -4.70 -9.65 4.43
N LEU A 81 -4.00 -8.52 4.43
CA LEU A 81 -3.78 -7.71 5.62
C LEU A 81 -5.09 -7.19 6.19
N LEU A 82 -5.93 -6.59 5.33
CA LEU A 82 -7.21 -6.03 5.78
C LEU A 82 -8.17 -7.10 6.26
N CYS A 83 -8.20 -8.25 5.59
CA CYS A 83 -9.02 -9.38 6.06
C CYS A 83 -8.57 -9.86 7.44
N ALA A 84 -7.27 -9.91 7.67
CA ALA A 84 -6.73 -10.33 8.97
C ALA A 84 -7.09 -9.35 10.08
N ILE A 85 -6.99 -8.04 9.82
CA ILE A 85 -7.29 -7.02 10.83
C ILE A 85 -8.81 -6.92 11.08
N ASN A 86 -9.58 -7.02 10.01
CA ASN A 86 -11.03 -6.89 10.09
C ASN A 86 -11.74 -8.15 10.63
N GLY A 87 -11.06 -9.27 10.59
CA GLY A 87 -11.65 -10.54 11.02
C GLY A 87 -12.64 -11.10 10.01
N GLY A 88 -12.62 -10.62 8.76
CA GLY A 88 -13.56 -11.07 7.73
C GLY A 88 -13.38 -10.28 6.44
N THR A 89 -14.28 -10.49 5.50
CA THR A 89 -14.21 -9.90 4.17
C THR A 89 -15.15 -8.71 3.94
N ASP A 90 -16.00 -8.39 4.91
CA ASP A 90 -16.97 -7.30 4.77
C ASP A 90 -16.29 -5.94 4.64
N GLY A 91 -16.63 -5.22 3.59
CA GLY A 91 -16.10 -3.87 3.35
C GLY A 91 -14.71 -3.83 2.74
N ILE A 92 -14.06 -4.97 2.56
CA ILE A 92 -12.67 -5.01 2.07
C ILE A 92 -12.56 -4.46 0.65
N ASP A 93 -13.46 -4.84 -0.24
CA ASP A 93 -13.40 -4.35 -1.62
C ASP A 93 -13.55 -2.84 -1.71
N THR A 94 -14.45 -2.27 -0.90
CA THR A 94 -14.63 -0.82 -0.82
C THR A 94 -13.36 -0.15 -0.32
N ALA A 95 -12.77 -0.67 0.75
CA ALA A 95 -11.52 -0.14 1.30
C ALA A 95 -10.37 -0.23 0.29
N LEU A 96 -10.24 -1.35 -0.41
CA LEU A 96 -9.19 -1.52 -1.43
C LEU A 96 -9.35 -0.53 -2.57
N ASN A 97 -10.58 -0.30 -3.02
CA ASN A 97 -10.83 0.67 -4.09
C ASN A 97 -10.52 2.09 -3.63
N MET A 98 -10.86 2.44 -2.40
CA MET A 98 -10.53 3.74 -1.82
C MET A 98 -9.01 3.91 -1.66
N LEU A 99 -8.31 2.86 -1.23
CA LEU A 99 -6.85 2.88 -1.14
C LEU A 99 -6.20 3.09 -2.50
N HIS A 100 -6.69 2.41 -3.52
CA HIS A 100 -6.18 2.56 -4.89
C HIS A 100 -6.34 4.01 -5.37
N SER A 101 -7.53 4.57 -5.22
CA SER A 101 -7.81 5.96 -5.62
C SER A 101 -6.98 6.96 -4.82
N ALA A 102 -6.85 6.73 -3.52
CA ALA A 102 -6.06 7.60 -2.65
C ALA A 102 -4.58 7.56 -3.00
N ALA A 103 -4.05 6.39 -3.35
CA ALA A 103 -2.66 6.24 -3.76
C ALA A 103 -2.38 7.02 -5.05
N ILE A 104 -3.27 6.92 -6.03
CA ILE A 104 -3.14 7.68 -7.29
C ILE A 104 -3.17 9.19 -7.00
N SER A 105 -4.12 9.64 -6.19
CA SER A 105 -4.22 11.06 -5.80
C SER A 105 -2.97 11.54 -5.07
N ALA A 106 -2.42 10.73 -4.17
CA ALA A 106 -1.23 11.09 -3.43
C ALA A 106 -0.02 11.23 -4.37
N GLU A 107 0.11 10.34 -5.34
CA GLU A 107 1.18 10.42 -6.33
C GLU A 107 1.05 11.67 -7.20
N GLU A 108 -0.15 12.00 -7.63
CA GLU A 108 -0.39 13.14 -8.52
C GLU A 108 -0.27 14.48 -7.79
N SER A 109 -0.81 14.58 -6.59
CA SER A 109 -0.89 15.84 -5.87
C SER A 109 0.28 16.08 -4.92
N GLY A 110 0.96 15.01 -4.48
CA GLY A 110 1.98 15.09 -3.45
C GLY A 110 1.42 15.37 -2.06
N LYS A 111 0.11 15.29 -1.89
CA LYS A 111 -0.57 15.58 -0.62
C LYS A 111 -1.02 14.30 0.06
N VAL A 112 -1.20 14.39 1.39
CA VAL A 112 -1.75 13.29 2.16
C VAL A 112 -3.24 13.15 1.84
N ASN A 113 -3.66 11.92 1.54
CA ASN A 113 -5.07 11.59 1.41
C ASN A 113 -5.47 10.72 2.61
N SER A 114 -6.67 10.95 3.14
CA SER A 114 -7.16 10.18 4.27
C SER A 114 -8.62 9.84 4.11
N PHE A 115 -9.01 8.71 4.66
CA PHE A 115 -10.40 8.28 4.71
C PHE A 115 -10.57 7.30 5.86
N SER A 116 -11.83 7.04 6.23
CA SER A 116 -12.16 6.08 7.29
C SER A 116 -13.07 5.01 6.72
N GLU A 117 -12.75 3.76 7.00
CA GLU A 117 -13.51 2.59 6.57
C GLU A 117 -13.27 1.44 7.54
N MET A 118 -14.25 0.60 7.77
CA MET A 118 -14.14 -0.58 8.63
C MET A 118 -13.64 -0.24 10.05
N HIS A 119 -14.06 0.91 10.60
CA HIS A 119 -13.63 1.41 11.91
C HIS A 119 -12.12 1.64 12.01
N MET A 120 -11.50 1.95 10.88
CA MET A 120 -10.09 2.28 10.80
C MET A 120 -9.89 3.57 10.04
N ASP A 121 -8.87 4.33 10.43
CA ASP A 121 -8.48 5.55 9.74
C ASP A 121 -7.27 5.25 8.88
N PHE A 122 -7.35 5.61 7.60
CA PHE A 122 -6.32 5.38 6.61
C PHE A 122 -5.71 6.72 6.20
N ARG A 123 -4.40 6.77 6.14
CA ARG A 123 -3.66 7.91 5.57
C ARG A 123 -2.73 7.37 4.50
N ILE A 124 -2.76 7.99 3.33
CA ILE A 124 -1.93 7.59 2.20
C ILE A 124 -1.13 8.80 1.75
N TYR A 125 0.19 8.63 1.68
CA TYR A 125 1.08 9.70 1.23
C TYR A 125 2.30 9.09 0.54
N THR A 126 3.07 9.93 -0.14
CA THR A 126 4.28 9.51 -0.82
C THR A 126 5.50 10.07 -0.11
N THR A 127 6.59 9.31 -0.14
CA THR A 127 7.88 9.73 0.39
C THR A 127 8.96 9.50 -0.65
N GLY A 128 10.12 10.13 -0.47
CA GLY A 128 11.26 9.93 -1.34
C GLY A 128 11.36 10.97 -2.45
N SER A 129 12.34 10.79 -3.33
CA SER A 129 12.60 11.67 -4.45
C SER A 129 11.78 11.25 -5.67
N LYS A 130 11.82 12.06 -6.74
CA LYS A 130 11.15 11.71 -7.99
C LYS A 130 11.67 10.40 -8.59
N ALA A 131 12.93 10.07 -8.32
CA ALA A 131 13.54 8.84 -8.83
C ALA A 131 13.19 7.62 -7.99
N GLU A 132 13.00 7.82 -6.67
CA GLU A 132 12.71 6.74 -5.73
C GLU A 132 11.53 7.13 -4.85
N LYS A 133 10.35 7.05 -5.42
CA LYS A 133 9.12 7.39 -4.71
C LYS A 133 8.53 6.14 -4.07
N ALA A 134 8.10 6.26 -2.84
CA ALA A 134 7.42 5.18 -2.13
C ALA A 134 6.04 5.65 -1.70
N ILE A 135 5.10 4.72 -1.69
CA ILE A 135 3.76 4.96 -1.17
C ILE A 135 3.71 4.42 0.25
N VAL A 136 3.22 5.24 1.17
CA VAL A 136 3.06 4.86 2.57
C VAL A 136 1.58 4.88 2.91
N ILE A 137 1.10 3.77 3.46
CA ILE A 137 -0.27 3.64 3.96
C ILE A 137 -0.18 3.46 5.47
N SER A 138 -0.74 4.40 6.21
CA SER A 138 -0.82 4.31 7.67
C SER A 138 -2.25 3.97 8.05
N ILE A 139 -2.42 2.90 8.81
CA ILE A 139 -3.73 2.40 9.25
C ILE A 139 -3.76 2.46 10.77
N GLU A 140 -4.70 3.22 11.31
CA GLU A 140 -4.90 3.33 12.75
C GLU A 140 -6.30 2.86 13.09
N GLN A 141 -6.42 2.16 14.20
CA GLN A 141 -7.71 1.73 14.67
C GLN A 141 -8.50 2.94 15.20
N ASN A 142 -9.70 3.10 14.70
CA ASN A 142 -10.57 4.19 15.14
C ASN A 142 -11.38 3.71 16.34
N ASN A 143 -10.95 4.15 17.52
CA ASN A 143 -11.58 3.75 18.79
C ASN A 143 -12.71 4.69 19.22
N GLN A 144 -13.35 5.36 18.27
CA GLN A 144 -14.50 6.17 18.63
C GLN A 144 -15.67 5.27 18.99
N THR A 145 -15.68 4.87 20.23
CA THR A 145 -16.83 4.20 20.79
C THR A 145 -17.89 5.24 21.10
N LYS A 146 -19.03 4.95 20.69
CA LYS A 146 -20.20 5.76 21.04
C LYS A 146 -21.15 4.95 21.87
#